data_6340fe1502171cdb4982b226dd1c2f7c
#
_entry.id   6340fe1502171cdb4982b226dd1c2f7c
#
_cell.length_a   1.000
_cell.length_b   1.000
_cell.length_c   1.000
_cell.angle_alpha   90.00
_cell.angle_beta   90.00
_cell.angle_gamma   90.00
#
_symmetry.space_group_name_H-M   'P 1'
#
loop_
_entity.id
_entity.type
_entity.pdbx_description
1 polymer ?
#
loop_
_entity_poly.entity_id
_entity_poly.type
_entity_poly.pdbx_seq_one_letter_code
_entity_poly.pdbx_strand_id
1 'polypeptide(L)'
;MGPLAGFRIVEFAGIGPGPMAAMLFADLGANVIRLDRLSKSGLGIDMPTRFQLLSRARPSVAVDLKHPDGLKLAADLVAKADALIEGFRPGTMENLGLGPDVVLARNPRLVYGRMTGWGQSGPLSQAAGHDLNYLALTGALAAIGRAGSKPTPPLNLGADFGGGALYLAFGMACAMVEAQRSGKGQVVDAAMTEGAASLMTTFYGLYAAGLHKLERGTNLLDSGSAIYEVYACADGQYISIAPIELKFRKVLFELLGLPYTADDGPQVRGELEELFKTRTRDEWCSLLEGTDACFAPVLTMEEAPHHPHNVARGSFIEIDGVVQPGPAPRFSRTPAGQPAPPRALGEGTHAALAEWGIGNERIETLFTAGVLGSEAKRLSPA
;
A
#
# COMPACT_ATOMS: atom_id res chain seq x y z
N MET A 1 -21.47 -2.15 6.31
CA MET A 1 -20.72 -0.90 6.52
C MET A 1 -19.46 -1.24 7.29
N GLY A 2 -18.31 -0.82 6.78
CA GLY A 2 -17.00 -1.10 7.38
C GLY A 2 -16.79 -0.43 8.75
N PRO A 3 -15.70 -0.75 9.46
CA PRO A 3 -15.44 -0.23 10.81
C PRO A 3 -15.22 1.28 10.88
N LEU A 4 -14.92 1.93 9.76
CA LEU A 4 -14.70 3.37 9.65
C LEU A 4 -15.92 4.13 9.11
N ALA A 5 -17.09 3.48 9.05
CA ALA A 5 -18.33 4.15 8.64
C ALA A 5 -18.60 5.37 9.54
N GLY A 6 -18.92 6.51 8.91
CA GLY A 6 -19.14 7.79 9.58
C GLY A 6 -17.93 8.71 9.66
N PHE A 7 -16.72 8.20 9.44
CA PHE A 7 -15.54 9.07 9.35
C PHE A 7 -15.47 9.74 7.97
N ARG A 8 -15.09 11.02 7.98
CA ARG A 8 -14.89 11.86 6.79
C ARG A 8 -13.42 12.18 6.61
N ILE A 9 -12.87 11.87 5.43
CA ILE A 9 -11.45 12.07 5.12
C ILE A 9 -11.30 12.89 3.85
N VAL A 10 -10.48 13.92 3.87
CA VAL A 10 -10.07 14.65 2.67
C VAL A 10 -8.71 14.13 2.21
N GLU A 11 -8.64 13.64 0.98
CA GLU A 11 -7.39 13.26 0.32
C GLU A 11 -7.00 14.34 -0.69
N PHE A 12 -5.82 14.91 -0.56
CA PHE A 12 -5.20 15.68 -1.65
C PHE A 12 -4.52 14.69 -2.59
N ALA A 13 -4.94 14.69 -3.85
CA ALA A 13 -4.51 13.71 -4.84
C ALA A 13 -2.98 13.69 -5.03
N GLY A 14 -2.41 12.50 -4.99
CA GLY A 14 -0.99 12.21 -5.15
C GLY A 14 -0.78 10.89 -5.89
N ILE A 15 0.40 10.30 -5.71
CA ILE A 15 0.77 8.99 -6.26
C ILE A 15 1.27 8.07 -5.15
N GLY A 16 1.22 6.76 -5.38
CA GLY A 16 1.82 5.75 -4.49
C GLY A 16 1.16 5.63 -3.12
N PRO A 17 1.90 5.89 -2.02
CA PRO A 17 1.48 5.55 -0.66
C PRO A 17 0.29 6.35 -0.13
N GLY A 18 0.14 7.63 -0.48
CA GLY A 18 -1.00 8.45 -0.07
C GLY A 18 -2.32 7.88 -0.59
N PRO A 19 -2.49 7.70 -1.91
CA PRO A 19 -3.64 7.02 -2.49
C PRO A 19 -3.90 5.60 -1.95
N MET A 20 -2.85 4.82 -1.68
CA MET A 20 -3.00 3.50 -1.07
C MET A 20 -3.58 3.59 0.35
N ALA A 21 -3.08 4.50 1.19
CA ALA A 21 -3.63 4.72 2.53
C ALA A 21 -5.09 5.18 2.47
N ALA A 22 -5.40 6.13 1.58
CA ALA A 22 -6.77 6.62 1.37
C ALA A 22 -7.71 5.52 0.86
N MET A 23 -7.23 4.63 -0.02
CA MET A 23 -7.98 3.45 -0.47
C MET A 23 -8.31 2.52 0.71
N LEU A 24 -7.34 2.24 1.59
CA LEU A 24 -7.58 1.40 2.77
C LEU A 24 -8.66 1.98 3.67
N PHE A 25 -8.67 3.29 3.91
CA PHE A 25 -9.73 3.94 4.67
C PHE A 25 -11.09 3.84 3.98
N ALA A 26 -11.15 4.08 2.67
CA ALA A 26 -12.38 3.99 1.88
C ALA A 26 -12.91 2.55 1.83
N ASP A 27 -12.06 1.55 1.60
CA ASP A 27 -12.41 0.12 1.62
C ASP A 27 -13.02 -0.30 2.97
N LEU A 28 -12.56 0.31 4.07
CA LEU A 28 -13.07 0.07 5.41
C LEU A 28 -14.27 0.96 5.80
N GLY A 29 -14.83 1.71 4.84
CA GLY A 29 -16.11 2.39 4.96
C GLY A 29 -16.05 3.87 5.33
N ALA A 30 -14.87 4.48 5.39
CA ALA A 30 -14.76 5.93 5.55
C ALA A 30 -15.29 6.65 4.29
N ASN A 31 -15.93 7.80 4.48
CA ASN A 31 -16.31 8.71 3.39
C ASN A 31 -15.09 9.55 3.01
N VAL A 32 -14.38 9.11 1.98
CA VAL A 32 -13.16 9.77 1.50
C VAL A 32 -13.46 10.57 0.25
N ILE A 33 -13.21 11.89 0.28
CA ILE A 33 -13.29 12.77 -0.88
C ILE A 33 -11.87 13.07 -1.38
N ARG A 34 -11.62 12.86 -2.69
CA ARG A 34 -10.32 13.13 -3.30
C ARG A 34 -10.35 14.45 -4.04
N LEU A 35 -9.49 15.38 -3.64
CA LEU A 35 -9.29 16.68 -4.29
C LEU A 35 -8.21 16.55 -5.37
N ASP A 36 -8.61 16.56 -6.61
CA ASP A 36 -7.74 16.48 -7.78
C ASP A 36 -7.48 17.89 -8.37
N ARG A 37 -6.40 18.00 -9.13
CA ARG A 37 -6.16 19.18 -9.97
C ARG A 37 -7.16 19.20 -11.14
N LEU A 38 -7.37 20.37 -11.75
CA LEU A 38 -8.20 20.48 -12.97
C LEU A 38 -7.63 19.69 -14.17
N SER A 39 -6.36 19.32 -14.15
CA SER A 39 -5.69 18.56 -15.19
C SER A 39 -4.86 17.43 -14.62
N LYS A 40 -4.61 16.38 -15.43
CA LYS A 40 -3.71 15.29 -15.05
C LYS A 40 -2.38 15.84 -14.55
N SER A 41 -1.85 15.27 -13.49
CA SER A 41 -0.60 15.73 -12.86
C SER A 41 0.65 15.46 -13.69
N GLY A 42 0.59 14.49 -14.62
CA GLY A 42 1.76 13.94 -15.32
C GLY A 42 2.69 13.11 -14.42
N LEU A 43 2.28 12.83 -13.18
CA LEU A 43 3.02 11.99 -12.24
C LEU A 43 2.54 10.54 -12.32
N GLY A 44 3.45 9.60 -12.03
CA GLY A 44 3.16 8.17 -12.04
C GLY A 44 3.04 7.59 -13.45
N ILE A 45 2.41 6.41 -13.54
CA ILE A 45 2.18 5.70 -14.79
C ILE A 45 0.81 6.12 -15.34
N ASP A 46 0.78 6.69 -16.56
CA ASP A 46 -0.49 7.06 -17.21
C ASP A 46 -1.20 5.78 -17.68
N MET A 47 -2.42 5.58 -17.19
CA MET A 47 -3.27 4.46 -17.56
C MET A 47 -4.74 4.88 -17.54
N PRO A 48 -5.63 4.16 -18.28
CA PRO A 48 -7.07 4.42 -18.22
C PRO A 48 -7.61 4.32 -16.79
N THR A 49 -8.58 5.16 -16.45
CA THR A 49 -9.13 5.32 -15.09
C THR A 49 -9.52 3.99 -14.43
N ARG A 50 -10.17 3.08 -15.17
CA ARG A 50 -10.62 1.79 -14.64
C ARG A 50 -9.50 0.91 -14.09
N PHE A 51 -8.24 1.15 -14.48
CA PHE A 51 -7.07 0.43 -13.99
C PHE A 51 -6.34 1.15 -12.85
N GLN A 52 -6.75 2.36 -12.48
CA GLN A 52 -6.18 3.12 -11.38
C GLN A 52 -6.74 2.63 -10.03
N LEU A 53 -6.49 1.36 -9.70
CA LEU A 53 -7.13 0.65 -8.60
C LEU A 53 -6.93 1.32 -7.23
N LEU A 54 -5.82 2.01 -7.02
CA LEU A 54 -5.58 2.79 -5.79
C LEU A 54 -6.56 3.97 -5.63
N SER A 55 -7.34 4.29 -6.65
CA SER A 55 -8.33 5.38 -6.63
C SER A 55 -9.77 4.88 -6.44
N ARG A 56 -9.98 3.57 -6.25
CA ARG A 56 -11.32 2.98 -6.07
C ARG A 56 -12.04 3.53 -4.85
N ALA A 57 -13.37 3.43 -4.85
CA ALA A 57 -14.28 3.80 -3.77
C ALA A 57 -14.25 5.27 -3.35
N ARG A 58 -13.72 6.16 -4.18
CA ARG A 58 -13.64 7.60 -3.89
C ARG A 58 -14.11 8.45 -5.05
N PRO A 59 -14.99 9.45 -4.80
CA PRO A 59 -15.28 10.48 -5.81
C PRO A 59 -14.05 11.35 -6.05
N SER A 60 -13.91 11.86 -7.26
CA SER A 60 -12.89 12.82 -7.65
C SER A 60 -13.50 14.22 -7.74
N VAL A 61 -12.98 15.16 -6.98
CA VAL A 61 -13.34 16.58 -7.07
C VAL A 61 -12.20 17.34 -7.70
N ALA A 62 -12.33 17.66 -8.98
CA ALA A 62 -11.32 18.45 -9.68
C ALA A 62 -11.47 19.93 -9.30
N VAL A 63 -10.48 20.51 -8.61
CA VAL A 63 -10.53 21.86 -8.06
C VAL A 63 -9.22 22.62 -8.31
N ASP A 64 -9.35 23.90 -8.67
CA ASP A 64 -8.22 24.83 -8.79
C ASP A 64 -7.83 25.40 -7.42
N LEU A 65 -6.83 24.80 -6.78
CA LEU A 65 -6.30 25.29 -5.50
C LEU A 65 -5.48 26.60 -5.63
N LYS A 66 -5.22 27.08 -6.83
CA LYS A 66 -4.61 28.41 -7.04
C LYS A 66 -5.66 29.54 -7.02
N HIS A 67 -6.93 29.19 -7.26
CA HIS A 67 -8.04 30.14 -7.18
C HIS A 67 -8.48 30.31 -5.72
N PRO A 68 -8.71 31.56 -5.22
CA PRO A 68 -9.13 31.80 -3.84
C PRO A 68 -10.37 31.01 -3.41
N ASP A 69 -11.37 30.88 -4.28
CA ASP A 69 -12.59 30.13 -3.98
C ASP A 69 -12.36 28.61 -3.95
N GLY A 70 -11.39 28.09 -4.74
CA GLY A 70 -10.97 26.69 -4.66
C GLY A 70 -10.26 26.38 -3.35
N LEU A 71 -9.35 27.25 -2.91
CA LEU A 71 -8.74 27.15 -1.58
C LEU A 71 -9.78 27.22 -0.46
N LYS A 72 -10.73 28.15 -0.56
CA LYS A 72 -11.82 28.27 0.41
C LYS A 72 -12.67 27.01 0.45
N LEU A 73 -12.99 26.42 -0.69
CA LEU A 73 -13.72 25.14 -0.77
C LEU A 73 -12.93 24.02 -0.05
N ALA A 74 -11.65 23.86 -0.39
CA ALA A 74 -10.79 22.86 0.25
C ALA A 74 -10.71 23.05 1.76
N ALA A 75 -10.52 24.30 2.22
CA ALA A 75 -10.50 24.62 3.65
C ALA A 75 -11.83 24.34 4.37
N ASP A 76 -12.97 24.56 3.69
CA ASP A 76 -14.31 24.27 4.24
C ASP A 76 -14.58 22.75 4.33
N LEU A 77 -14.05 21.95 3.37
CA LEU A 77 -14.10 20.49 3.43
C LEU A 77 -13.24 19.96 4.58
N VAL A 78 -12.00 20.44 4.70
CA VAL A 78 -11.08 20.05 5.78
C VAL A 78 -11.63 20.42 7.16
N ALA A 79 -12.33 21.56 7.29
CA ALA A 79 -12.97 21.95 8.55
C ALA A 79 -14.09 20.99 9.00
N LYS A 80 -14.65 20.20 8.07
CA LYS A 80 -15.69 19.19 8.34
C LYS A 80 -15.16 17.76 8.39
N ALA A 81 -13.87 17.55 8.14
CA ALA A 81 -13.25 16.25 8.11
C ALA A 81 -12.77 15.79 9.48
N ASP A 82 -12.71 14.48 9.68
CA ASP A 82 -12.05 13.84 10.81
C ASP A 82 -10.54 13.70 10.54
N ALA A 83 -10.18 13.54 9.26
CA ALA A 83 -8.79 13.41 8.85
C ALA A 83 -8.52 14.02 7.47
N LEU A 84 -7.24 14.33 7.24
CA LEU A 84 -6.68 14.82 5.99
C LEU A 84 -5.48 13.97 5.61
N ILE A 85 -5.35 13.64 4.32
CA ILE A 85 -4.17 12.97 3.75
C ILE A 85 -3.57 13.86 2.67
N GLU A 86 -2.28 14.14 2.78
CA GLU A 86 -1.51 14.79 1.73
C GLU A 86 -0.14 14.12 1.54
N GLY A 87 0.42 14.24 0.35
CA GLY A 87 1.73 13.69 0.00
C GLY A 87 2.58 14.67 -0.80
N PHE A 88 2.46 15.97 -0.52
CA PHE A 88 3.25 17.00 -1.16
C PHE A 88 4.63 17.16 -0.50
N ARG A 89 5.51 17.87 -1.18
CA ARG A 89 6.79 18.27 -0.57
C ARG A 89 6.54 19.17 0.64
N PRO A 90 7.37 19.06 1.70
CA PRO A 90 7.27 19.92 2.86
C PRO A 90 7.18 21.41 2.51
N GLY A 91 6.27 22.14 3.15
CA GLY A 91 5.99 23.54 2.90
C GLY A 91 4.93 23.82 1.83
N THR A 92 4.54 22.85 1.01
CA THR A 92 3.54 23.06 -0.06
C THR A 92 2.16 23.39 0.51
N MET A 93 1.70 22.66 1.52
CA MET A 93 0.41 22.92 2.17
C MET A 93 0.41 24.22 2.97
N GLU A 94 1.52 24.56 3.59
CA GLU A 94 1.74 25.83 4.26
C GLU A 94 1.63 27.00 3.27
N ASN A 95 2.27 26.89 2.12
CA ASN A 95 2.20 27.91 1.06
C ASN A 95 0.79 28.07 0.46
N LEU A 96 -0.02 27.01 0.51
CA LEU A 96 -1.44 27.06 0.12
C LEU A 96 -2.33 27.62 1.23
N GLY A 97 -1.80 27.91 2.43
CA GLY A 97 -2.61 28.32 3.59
C GLY A 97 -3.46 27.17 4.17
N LEU A 98 -3.09 25.92 3.86
CA LEU A 98 -3.71 24.70 4.38
C LEU A 98 -2.75 23.89 5.26
N GLY A 99 -1.66 24.50 5.72
CA GLY A 99 -0.72 23.88 6.66
C GLY A 99 -1.37 23.54 8.01
N PRO A 100 -0.74 22.65 8.79
CA PRO A 100 -1.29 22.13 10.04
C PRO A 100 -1.76 23.23 11.01
N ASP A 101 -0.96 24.26 11.23
CA ASP A 101 -1.29 25.34 12.17
C ASP A 101 -2.62 26.04 11.83
N VAL A 102 -2.85 26.26 10.53
CA VAL A 102 -4.06 26.93 10.05
C VAL A 102 -5.27 26.03 10.15
N VAL A 103 -5.17 24.77 9.69
CA VAL A 103 -6.34 23.88 9.66
C VAL A 103 -6.69 23.33 11.03
N LEU A 104 -5.71 23.08 11.93
CA LEU A 104 -5.95 22.65 13.30
C LEU A 104 -6.55 23.77 14.16
N ALA A 105 -6.23 25.03 13.87
CA ALA A 105 -6.89 26.16 14.52
C ALA A 105 -8.40 26.22 14.17
N ARG A 106 -8.79 25.81 12.96
CA ARG A 106 -10.21 25.75 12.53
C ARG A 106 -10.91 24.46 12.94
N ASN A 107 -10.20 23.34 12.96
CA ASN A 107 -10.70 22.03 13.36
C ASN A 107 -9.70 21.36 14.32
N PRO A 108 -9.77 21.65 15.61
CA PRO A 108 -8.83 21.12 16.60
C PRO A 108 -8.84 19.60 16.75
N ARG A 109 -9.83 18.91 16.18
CA ARG A 109 -9.94 17.44 16.21
C ARG A 109 -9.36 16.75 14.98
N LEU A 110 -8.97 17.52 13.96
CA LEU A 110 -8.48 16.98 12.70
C LEU A 110 -7.20 16.17 12.88
N VAL A 111 -7.16 14.97 12.31
CA VAL A 111 -5.92 14.20 12.14
C VAL A 111 -5.29 14.57 10.81
N TYR A 112 -4.08 15.11 10.83
CA TYR A 112 -3.37 15.58 9.65
C TYR A 112 -2.30 14.58 9.23
N GLY A 113 -2.59 13.72 8.24
CA GLY A 113 -1.64 12.73 7.71
C GLY A 113 -0.74 13.31 6.61
N ARG A 114 0.57 13.30 6.84
CA ARG A 114 1.61 13.76 5.90
C ARG A 114 2.45 12.58 5.43
N MET A 115 2.37 12.25 4.15
CA MET A 115 3.13 11.18 3.52
C MET A 115 4.30 11.74 2.74
N THR A 116 5.52 11.41 3.13
CA THR A 116 6.72 11.80 2.40
C THR A 116 7.72 10.67 2.28
N GLY A 117 8.70 10.81 1.40
CA GLY A 117 9.80 9.86 1.29
C GLY A 117 10.79 9.97 2.45
N TRP A 118 11.15 11.21 2.79
CA TRP A 118 12.27 11.53 3.67
C TRP A 118 11.88 12.16 5.01
N GLY A 119 10.58 12.38 5.26
CA GLY A 119 10.08 13.15 6.42
C GLY A 119 9.94 14.65 6.12
N GLN A 120 9.31 15.36 7.08
CA GLN A 120 9.08 16.81 6.98
C GLN A 120 10.35 17.64 7.20
N SER A 121 11.40 17.04 7.73
CA SER A 121 12.68 17.71 8.07
C SER A 121 13.87 16.85 7.66
N GLY A 122 15.07 17.36 7.86
CA GLY A 122 16.31 16.68 7.50
C GLY A 122 16.86 17.07 6.12
N PRO A 123 18.10 16.67 5.82
CA PRO A 123 18.83 17.13 4.63
C PRO A 123 18.17 16.77 3.29
N LEU A 124 17.41 15.67 3.27
CA LEU A 124 16.78 15.14 2.06
C LEU A 124 15.30 15.51 1.93
N SER A 125 14.70 16.21 2.90
CA SER A 125 13.26 16.49 2.92
C SER A 125 12.73 17.16 1.65
N GLN A 126 13.54 17.94 0.96
CA GLN A 126 13.20 18.59 -0.32
C GLN A 126 13.72 17.82 -1.56
N ALA A 127 14.44 16.70 -1.37
CA ALA A 127 14.95 15.94 -2.49
C ALA A 127 13.88 15.06 -3.13
N ALA A 128 13.96 14.85 -4.46
CA ALA A 128 13.14 13.86 -5.14
C ALA A 128 13.63 12.45 -4.82
N GLY A 129 12.70 11.49 -4.79
CA GLY A 129 12.99 10.08 -4.61
C GLY A 129 11.74 9.24 -4.86
N HIS A 130 11.95 7.93 -5.01
CA HIS A 130 10.92 6.91 -5.11
C HIS A 130 11.26 5.74 -4.19
N ASP A 131 10.37 4.74 -4.07
CA ASP A 131 10.50 3.56 -3.20
C ASP A 131 11.94 3.06 -3.08
N LEU A 132 12.58 2.77 -4.22
CA LEU A 132 13.93 2.23 -4.26
C LEU A 132 14.96 3.10 -3.53
N ASN A 133 14.82 4.43 -3.64
CA ASN A 133 15.72 5.37 -2.98
C ASN A 133 15.49 5.41 -1.46
N TYR A 134 14.24 5.31 -1.04
CA TYR A 134 13.85 5.28 0.37
C TYR A 134 14.33 3.99 1.03
N LEU A 135 14.16 2.83 0.37
CA LEU A 135 14.70 1.55 0.84
C LEU A 135 16.23 1.54 0.93
N ALA A 136 16.91 2.23 0.01
CA ALA A 136 18.38 2.21 -0.05
C ALA A 136 19.04 2.76 1.23
N LEU A 137 18.41 3.72 1.93
CA LEU A 137 18.95 4.30 3.15
C LEU A 137 18.64 3.51 4.42
N THR A 138 17.81 2.46 4.35
CA THR A 138 17.36 1.72 5.53
C THR A 138 18.14 0.42 5.77
N GLY A 139 19.06 0.07 4.89
CA GLY A 139 19.71 -1.24 4.89
C GLY A 139 18.87 -2.36 4.22
N ALA A 140 17.55 -2.16 4.04
CA ALA A 140 16.66 -3.17 3.47
C ALA A 140 17.07 -3.55 2.05
N LEU A 141 17.29 -2.57 1.17
CA LEU A 141 17.68 -2.85 -0.21
C LEU A 141 19.00 -3.63 -0.29
N ALA A 142 19.97 -3.30 0.57
CA ALA A 142 21.25 -4.00 0.60
C ALA A 142 21.10 -5.49 0.99
N ALA A 143 20.12 -5.80 1.82
CA ALA A 143 19.85 -7.16 2.29
C ALA A 143 19.05 -8.03 1.31
N ILE A 144 18.34 -7.42 0.34
CA ILE A 144 17.46 -8.14 -0.59
C ILE A 144 18.22 -8.53 -1.87
N GLY A 145 18.25 -9.83 -2.18
CA GLY A 145 18.85 -10.38 -3.42
C GLY A 145 19.64 -11.65 -3.17
N ARG A 146 20.13 -12.25 -4.25
CA ARG A 146 20.93 -13.48 -4.25
C ARG A 146 22.39 -13.19 -3.92
N ALA A 147 23.09 -14.19 -3.36
CA ALA A 147 24.52 -14.14 -3.12
C ALA A 147 25.29 -13.83 -4.43
N GLY A 148 26.30 -12.94 -4.34
CA GLY A 148 27.12 -12.55 -5.50
C GLY A 148 26.41 -11.64 -6.51
N SER A 149 25.11 -11.36 -6.35
CA SER A 149 24.35 -10.48 -7.25
C SER A 149 24.19 -9.06 -6.69
N LYS A 150 23.77 -8.13 -7.56
CA LYS A 150 23.32 -6.80 -7.12
C LYS A 150 22.08 -6.90 -6.21
N PRO A 151 21.83 -5.92 -5.33
CA PRO A 151 20.56 -5.79 -4.64
C PRO A 151 19.38 -5.85 -5.63
N THR A 152 18.32 -6.57 -5.27
CA THR A 152 17.15 -6.74 -6.12
C THR A 152 16.03 -5.79 -5.69
N PRO A 153 15.52 -4.91 -6.59
CA PRO A 153 14.35 -4.07 -6.29
C PRO A 153 13.10 -4.94 -6.02
N PRO A 154 12.45 -4.80 -4.84
CA PRO A 154 11.29 -5.61 -4.48
C PRO A 154 9.96 -4.98 -4.94
N LEU A 155 9.89 -4.44 -6.16
CA LEU A 155 8.81 -3.55 -6.60
C LEU A 155 8.75 -2.30 -5.69
N ASN A 156 7.57 -1.67 -5.56
CA ASN A 156 7.35 -0.60 -4.59
C ASN A 156 6.57 -1.08 -3.35
N LEU A 157 6.79 -2.34 -2.97
CA LEU A 157 6.12 -2.93 -1.82
C LEU A 157 6.76 -2.54 -0.49
N GLY A 158 8.08 -2.28 -0.49
CA GLY A 158 8.84 -2.10 0.74
C GLY A 158 8.68 -0.71 1.36
N ALA A 159 8.97 0.35 0.61
CA ALA A 159 8.89 1.71 1.13
C ALA A 159 7.54 2.36 0.87
N ASP A 160 7.04 2.37 -0.38
CA ASP A 160 5.77 3.04 -0.69
C ASP A 160 4.60 2.42 0.08
N PHE A 161 4.45 1.10 0.04
CA PHE A 161 3.26 0.46 0.61
C PHE A 161 3.50 -0.05 2.03
N GLY A 162 4.50 -0.87 2.28
CA GLY A 162 4.81 -1.42 3.60
C GLY A 162 5.22 -0.33 4.60
N GLY A 163 6.27 0.42 4.28
CA GLY A 163 6.82 1.47 5.14
C GLY A 163 6.04 2.78 5.09
N GLY A 164 5.36 3.08 3.98
CA GLY A 164 4.63 4.33 3.78
C GLY A 164 3.14 4.20 4.08
N ALA A 165 2.39 3.64 3.14
CA ALA A 165 0.92 3.64 3.19
C ALA A 165 0.37 2.97 4.46
N LEU A 166 0.91 1.80 4.85
CA LEU A 166 0.46 1.09 6.05
C LEU A 166 0.83 1.85 7.32
N TYR A 167 2.02 2.45 7.40
CA TYR A 167 2.42 3.26 8.56
C TYR A 167 1.60 4.54 8.67
N LEU A 168 1.31 5.21 7.54
CA LEU A 168 0.39 6.36 7.55
C LEU A 168 -0.99 5.94 8.02
N ALA A 169 -1.57 4.88 7.45
CA ALA A 169 -2.90 4.42 7.82
C ALA A 169 -2.97 4.01 9.29
N PHE A 170 -1.98 3.29 9.80
CA PHE A 170 -1.88 2.90 11.21
C PHE A 170 -1.74 4.13 12.13
N GLY A 171 -0.82 5.04 11.81
CA GLY A 171 -0.59 6.26 12.59
C GLY A 171 -1.83 7.14 12.63
N MET A 172 -2.52 7.32 11.50
CA MET A 172 -3.77 8.07 11.43
C MET A 172 -4.89 7.39 12.24
N ALA A 173 -5.03 6.07 12.15
CA ALA A 173 -6.02 5.34 12.95
C ALA A 173 -5.78 5.52 14.45
N CYS A 174 -4.53 5.43 14.91
CA CYS A 174 -4.15 5.72 16.30
C CYS A 174 -4.49 7.16 16.69
N ALA A 175 -4.16 8.14 15.84
CA ALA A 175 -4.44 9.53 16.08
C ALA A 175 -5.95 9.85 16.10
N MET A 176 -6.75 9.17 15.25
CA MET A 176 -8.22 9.28 15.26
C MET A 176 -8.82 8.71 16.55
N VAL A 177 -8.33 7.59 17.05
CA VAL A 177 -8.74 7.03 18.36
C VAL A 177 -8.39 8.00 19.49
N GLU A 178 -7.20 8.60 19.44
CA GLU A 178 -6.78 9.59 20.43
C GLU A 178 -7.66 10.84 20.37
N ALA A 179 -7.92 11.36 19.17
CA ALA A 179 -8.78 12.53 18.97
C ALA A 179 -10.24 12.31 19.43
N GLN A 180 -10.75 11.08 19.34
CA GLN A 180 -12.07 10.74 19.91
C GLN A 180 -12.09 10.79 21.43
N ARG A 181 -10.96 10.50 22.08
CA ARG A 181 -10.83 10.48 23.55
C ARG A 181 -10.54 11.86 24.12
N SER A 182 -9.63 12.62 23.53
CA SER A 182 -9.16 13.91 24.01
C SER A 182 -9.90 15.12 23.42
N GLY A 183 -10.53 14.93 22.27
CA GLY A 183 -11.07 16.03 21.46
C GLY A 183 -10.00 16.79 20.67
N LYS A 184 -8.76 16.32 20.63
CA LYS A 184 -7.62 16.98 19.98
C LYS A 184 -7.04 16.10 18.90
N GLY A 185 -6.99 16.60 17.68
CA GLY A 185 -6.24 16.00 16.58
C GLY A 185 -4.75 16.33 16.65
N GLN A 186 -4.01 15.81 15.69
CA GLN A 186 -2.56 15.99 15.60
C GLN A 186 -2.05 15.74 14.20
N VAL A 187 -0.81 16.14 13.95
CA VAL A 187 -0.08 15.78 12.73
C VAL A 187 0.51 14.38 12.88
N VAL A 188 0.38 13.58 11.83
CA VAL A 188 1.06 12.30 11.66
C VAL A 188 2.04 12.48 10.50
N ASP A 189 3.32 12.65 10.82
CA ASP A 189 4.42 12.67 9.83
C ASP A 189 4.85 11.22 9.57
N ALA A 190 4.52 10.71 8.39
CA ALA A 190 4.85 9.35 7.98
C ALA A 190 5.89 9.39 6.85
N ALA A 191 7.15 9.20 7.23
CA ALA A 191 8.24 9.09 6.27
C ALA A 191 8.42 7.63 5.81
N MET A 192 8.43 7.40 4.49
CA MET A 192 8.63 6.06 3.93
C MET A 192 9.96 5.44 4.38
N THR A 193 11.02 6.23 4.52
CA THR A 193 12.32 5.76 5.06
C THR A 193 12.20 5.25 6.49
N GLU A 194 11.47 5.94 7.36
CA GLU A 194 11.32 5.54 8.76
C GLU A 194 10.48 4.27 8.90
N GLY A 195 9.37 4.20 8.17
CA GLY A 195 8.55 3.00 8.15
C GLY A 195 9.29 1.80 7.56
N ALA A 196 10.04 1.96 6.46
CA ALA A 196 10.86 0.91 5.90
C ALA A 196 11.98 0.47 6.85
N ALA A 197 12.62 1.42 7.56
CA ALA A 197 13.60 1.09 8.60
C ALA A 197 12.96 0.32 9.76
N SER A 198 11.74 0.67 10.16
CA SER A 198 10.98 -0.05 11.20
C SER A 198 10.69 -1.49 10.79
N LEU A 199 10.40 -1.78 9.52
CA LEU A 199 10.25 -3.14 9.02
C LEU A 199 11.53 -3.98 9.16
N MET A 200 12.69 -3.35 9.23
CA MET A 200 13.99 -4.01 9.42
C MET A 200 14.33 -4.31 10.90
N THR A 201 13.47 -4.00 11.86
CA THR A 201 13.75 -4.10 13.30
C THR A 201 14.32 -5.47 13.69
N THR A 202 13.71 -6.57 13.22
CA THR A 202 14.20 -7.93 13.50
C THR A 202 15.61 -8.16 12.95
N PHE A 203 15.89 -7.68 11.74
CA PHE A 203 17.18 -7.88 11.08
C PHE A 203 18.30 -7.08 11.76
N TYR A 204 18.02 -5.88 12.24
CA TYR A 204 18.96 -5.13 13.09
C TYR A 204 19.24 -5.85 14.41
N GLY A 205 18.23 -6.49 15.02
CA GLY A 205 18.42 -7.32 16.20
C GLY A 205 19.28 -8.55 15.93
N LEU A 206 19.01 -9.28 14.85
CA LEU A 206 19.80 -10.44 14.42
C LEU A 206 21.25 -10.05 14.09
N TYR A 207 21.45 -8.92 13.41
CA TYR A 207 22.80 -8.41 13.13
C TYR A 207 23.56 -8.06 14.41
N ALA A 208 22.95 -7.34 15.34
CA ALA A 208 23.56 -7.00 16.62
C ALA A 208 23.90 -8.26 17.47
N ALA A 209 23.13 -9.33 17.35
CA ALA A 209 23.39 -10.62 18.00
C ALA A 209 24.44 -11.48 17.26
N GLY A 210 24.96 -11.03 16.13
CA GLY A 210 25.91 -11.81 15.31
C GLY A 210 25.25 -12.97 14.55
N LEU A 211 23.91 -12.98 14.42
CA LEU A 211 23.12 -14.02 13.76
C LEU A 211 22.73 -13.67 12.32
N HIS A 212 23.07 -12.49 11.86
CA HIS A 212 22.83 -12.02 10.48
C HIS A 212 24.12 -11.42 9.90
N LYS A 213 24.52 -11.91 8.74
CA LYS A 213 25.68 -11.40 7.99
C LYS A 213 25.23 -10.28 7.05
N LEU A 214 26.10 -9.30 6.82
CA LEU A 214 25.84 -8.23 5.85
C LEU A 214 25.87 -8.70 4.39
N GLU A 215 26.49 -9.85 4.13
CA GLU A 215 26.48 -10.49 2.82
C GLU A 215 25.12 -11.09 2.54
N ARG A 216 24.35 -10.48 1.61
CA ARG A 216 23.02 -10.97 1.24
C ARG A 216 23.07 -12.33 0.57
N GLY A 217 21.98 -13.09 0.69
CA GLY A 217 21.87 -14.42 0.14
C GLY A 217 22.71 -15.46 0.88
N THR A 218 23.18 -15.14 2.11
CA THR A 218 23.96 -16.05 2.96
C THR A 218 23.32 -16.27 4.33
N ASN A 219 22.13 -15.73 4.55
CA ASN A 219 21.37 -15.82 5.79
C ASN A 219 20.14 -16.71 5.65
N LEU A 220 19.49 -17.04 6.74
CA LEU A 220 18.31 -17.90 6.75
C LEU A 220 17.18 -17.40 5.86
N LEU A 221 16.83 -16.11 5.97
CA LEU A 221 15.61 -15.54 5.35
C LEU A 221 15.86 -14.83 4.02
N ASP A 222 17.08 -14.89 3.49
CA ASP A 222 17.47 -14.22 2.24
C ASP A 222 17.95 -15.20 1.15
N SER A 223 17.49 -16.47 1.23
CA SER A 223 17.91 -17.58 0.36
C SER A 223 19.32 -18.12 0.62
N GLY A 224 19.95 -17.81 1.73
CA GLY A 224 21.20 -18.45 2.17
C GLY A 224 21.00 -19.89 2.64
N SER A 225 19.81 -20.23 3.15
CA SER A 225 19.44 -21.57 3.57
C SER A 225 18.70 -22.35 2.48
N ALA A 226 19.03 -23.64 2.30
CA ALA A 226 18.34 -24.52 1.38
C ALA A 226 16.87 -24.76 1.73
N ILE A 227 16.50 -24.60 3.01
CA ILE A 227 15.13 -24.81 3.49
C ILE A 227 14.27 -23.54 3.51
N TYR A 228 14.81 -22.41 3.09
CA TYR A 228 14.06 -21.16 2.91
C TYR A 228 14.35 -20.62 1.51
N GLU A 229 13.75 -21.23 0.50
CA GLU A 229 14.17 -21.05 -0.88
C GLU A 229 13.03 -21.29 -1.89
N VAL A 230 13.25 -20.79 -3.09
CA VAL A 230 12.42 -21.01 -4.26
C VAL A 230 13.12 -21.99 -5.21
N TYR A 231 12.42 -23.06 -5.62
CA TYR A 231 12.95 -24.12 -6.46
C TYR A 231 12.20 -24.20 -7.79
N ALA A 232 12.94 -24.50 -8.86
CA ALA A 232 12.36 -24.77 -10.18
C ALA A 232 11.87 -26.21 -10.27
N CYS A 233 10.70 -26.40 -10.89
CA CYS A 233 10.09 -27.69 -11.18
C CYS A 233 10.39 -28.16 -12.60
N ALA A 234 9.99 -29.40 -12.95
CA ALA A 234 10.20 -30.00 -14.27
C ALA A 234 9.58 -29.22 -15.44
N ASP A 235 8.48 -28.51 -15.16
CA ASP A 235 7.74 -27.68 -16.13
C ASP A 235 8.26 -26.24 -16.24
N GLY A 236 9.36 -25.91 -15.55
CA GLY A 236 9.91 -24.55 -15.48
C GLY A 236 9.16 -23.58 -14.58
N GLN A 237 8.10 -24.04 -13.91
CA GLN A 237 7.41 -23.28 -12.86
C GLN A 237 8.20 -23.36 -11.55
N TYR A 238 7.75 -22.62 -10.53
CA TYR A 238 8.47 -22.52 -9.26
C TYR A 238 7.59 -22.87 -8.08
N ILE A 239 8.24 -23.41 -7.05
CA ILE A 239 7.67 -23.63 -5.72
C ILE A 239 8.52 -22.93 -4.66
N SER A 240 7.96 -22.70 -3.49
CA SER A 240 8.68 -22.21 -2.31
C SER A 240 8.56 -23.19 -1.18
N ILE A 241 9.65 -23.37 -0.42
CA ILE A 241 9.65 -24.08 0.85
C ILE A 241 10.23 -23.17 1.96
N ALA A 242 9.69 -23.30 3.17
CA ALA A 242 10.11 -22.50 4.31
C ALA A 242 10.00 -23.23 5.68
N PRO A 243 10.38 -24.52 5.82
CA PRO A 243 10.26 -25.28 7.07
C PRO A 243 11.40 -24.95 8.02
N ILE A 244 11.38 -23.75 8.60
CA ILE A 244 12.43 -23.26 9.50
C ILE A 244 12.51 -24.14 10.77
N GLU A 245 11.34 -24.46 11.37
CA GLU A 245 11.27 -25.27 12.57
C GLU A 245 11.53 -26.74 12.26
N LEU A 246 12.28 -27.41 13.13
CA LEU A 246 12.69 -28.81 12.96
C LEU A 246 11.53 -29.77 12.75
N LYS A 247 10.39 -29.54 13.39
CA LYS A 247 9.18 -30.37 13.22
C LYS A 247 8.63 -30.30 11.80
N PHE A 248 8.58 -29.13 11.19
CA PHE A 248 8.10 -28.93 9.81
C PHE A 248 9.13 -29.43 8.79
N ARG A 249 10.42 -29.26 9.08
CA ARG A 249 11.49 -29.83 8.26
C ARG A 249 11.40 -31.36 8.19
N LYS A 250 11.12 -32.04 9.32
CA LYS A 250 10.92 -33.49 9.34
C LYS A 250 9.76 -33.90 8.45
N VAL A 251 8.64 -33.20 8.50
CA VAL A 251 7.47 -33.47 7.66
C VAL A 251 7.83 -33.29 6.18
N LEU A 252 8.52 -32.22 5.80
CA LEU A 252 8.95 -32.01 4.42
C LEU A 252 9.82 -33.18 3.94
N PHE A 253 10.89 -33.54 4.67
CA PHE A 253 11.82 -34.58 4.26
C PHE A 253 11.15 -35.96 4.16
N GLU A 254 10.23 -36.27 5.07
CA GLU A 254 9.42 -37.50 5.04
C GLU A 254 8.55 -37.55 3.76
N LEU A 255 7.83 -36.48 3.46
CA LEU A 255 6.99 -36.39 2.24
C LEU A 255 7.81 -36.44 0.95
N LEU A 256 9.03 -35.91 0.97
CA LEU A 256 9.95 -35.99 -0.16
C LEU A 256 10.63 -37.36 -0.30
N GLY A 257 10.49 -38.25 0.68
CA GLY A 257 11.18 -39.54 0.72
C GLY A 257 12.68 -39.41 0.94
N LEU A 258 13.14 -38.32 1.56
CA LEU A 258 14.55 -38.06 1.83
C LEU A 258 14.90 -38.38 3.29
N PRO A 259 16.13 -38.82 3.56
CA PRO A 259 16.64 -38.89 4.94
C PRO A 259 16.61 -37.51 5.58
N TYR A 260 16.11 -37.43 6.82
CA TYR A 260 16.14 -36.18 7.55
C TYR A 260 17.57 -35.70 7.79
N THR A 261 17.82 -34.43 7.55
CA THR A 261 19.04 -33.73 7.94
C THR A 261 18.73 -32.39 8.61
N ALA A 262 19.55 -31.98 9.55
CA ALA A 262 19.53 -30.64 10.13
C ALA A 262 20.41 -29.66 9.32
N ASP A 263 21.24 -30.16 8.42
CA ASP A 263 22.03 -29.37 7.49
C ASP A 263 21.11 -28.67 6.46
N ASP A 264 21.47 -27.47 6.07
CA ASP A 264 20.73 -26.64 5.10
C ASP A 264 21.66 -25.92 4.12
N GLY A 265 22.89 -26.43 4.01
CA GLY A 265 23.94 -25.90 3.19
C GLY A 265 23.83 -26.26 1.68
N PRO A 266 24.91 -25.99 0.93
CA PRO A 266 24.93 -26.17 -0.53
C PRO A 266 24.66 -27.58 -1.02
N GLN A 267 25.06 -28.62 -0.26
CA GLN A 267 24.80 -30.00 -0.63
C GLN A 267 23.30 -30.31 -0.62
N VAL A 268 22.60 -29.96 0.49
CA VAL A 268 21.15 -30.16 0.62
C VAL A 268 20.41 -29.33 -0.45
N ARG A 269 20.89 -28.12 -0.72
CA ARG A 269 20.36 -27.30 -1.81
C ARG A 269 20.43 -28.04 -3.16
N GLY A 270 21.58 -28.58 -3.50
CA GLY A 270 21.75 -29.34 -4.76
C GLY A 270 20.84 -30.57 -4.84
N GLU A 271 20.70 -31.31 -3.72
CA GLU A 271 19.79 -32.46 -3.67
C GLU A 271 18.32 -32.06 -3.87
N LEU A 272 17.87 -30.96 -3.24
CA LEU A 272 16.52 -30.43 -3.42
C LEU A 272 16.29 -29.85 -4.81
N GLU A 273 17.27 -29.16 -5.40
CA GLU A 273 17.20 -28.64 -6.79
C GLU A 273 16.99 -29.78 -7.80
N GLU A 274 17.73 -30.87 -7.68
CA GLU A 274 17.58 -32.03 -8.56
C GLU A 274 16.25 -32.76 -8.30
N LEU A 275 15.85 -32.91 -7.05
CA LEU A 275 14.58 -33.54 -6.69
C LEU A 275 13.37 -32.75 -7.22
N PHE A 276 13.32 -31.43 -7.01
CA PHE A 276 12.17 -30.65 -7.43
C PHE A 276 12.03 -30.55 -8.95
N LYS A 277 13.09 -30.73 -9.72
CA LYS A 277 13.06 -30.86 -11.18
C LYS A 277 12.47 -32.19 -11.69
N THR A 278 12.20 -33.16 -10.82
CA THR A 278 11.66 -34.49 -11.24
C THR A 278 10.15 -34.48 -11.46
N ARG A 279 9.43 -33.47 -10.98
CA ARG A 279 7.96 -33.34 -11.10
C ARG A 279 7.56 -31.94 -11.48
N THR A 280 6.37 -31.79 -12.03
CA THR A 280 5.74 -30.50 -12.30
C THR A 280 5.34 -29.79 -11.00
N ARG A 281 5.10 -28.50 -11.06
CA ARG A 281 4.59 -27.72 -9.93
C ARG A 281 3.27 -28.31 -9.37
N ASP A 282 2.36 -28.70 -10.26
CA ASP A 282 1.05 -29.25 -9.86
C ASP A 282 1.17 -30.62 -9.18
N GLU A 283 2.12 -31.48 -9.60
CA GLU A 283 2.41 -32.72 -8.92
C GLU A 283 2.99 -32.50 -7.52
N TRP A 284 3.84 -31.47 -7.34
CA TRP A 284 4.33 -31.07 -6.02
C TRP A 284 3.23 -30.46 -5.15
N CYS A 285 2.33 -29.65 -5.72
CA CYS A 285 1.15 -29.16 -5.01
C CYS A 285 0.30 -30.32 -4.48
N SER A 286 0.05 -31.32 -5.33
CA SER A 286 -0.74 -32.50 -4.93
C SER A 286 -0.13 -33.30 -3.78
N LEU A 287 1.20 -33.26 -3.62
CA LEU A 287 1.91 -33.95 -2.55
C LEU A 287 2.04 -33.11 -1.27
N LEU A 288 2.31 -31.82 -1.40
CA LEU A 288 2.83 -31.00 -0.31
C LEU A 288 1.84 -29.93 0.18
N GLU A 289 0.92 -29.46 -0.66
CA GLU A 289 0.01 -28.40 -0.30
C GLU A 289 -1.00 -28.87 0.78
N GLY A 290 -1.26 -28.00 1.76
CA GLY A 290 -2.14 -28.32 2.87
C GLY A 290 -1.52 -29.20 3.98
N THR A 291 -0.22 -29.54 3.85
CA THR A 291 0.56 -30.24 4.88
C THR A 291 1.39 -29.27 5.72
N ASP A 292 2.02 -29.78 6.78
CA ASP A 292 2.96 -29.01 7.61
C ASP A 292 4.37 -28.91 7.00
N ALA A 293 4.54 -29.12 5.67
CA ALA A 293 5.81 -28.99 4.95
C ALA A 293 6.26 -27.54 4.72
N CYS A 294 5.48 -26.55 5.08
CA CYS A 294 5.72 -25.13 4.78
C CYS A 294 5.98 -24.90 3.28
N PHE A 295 5.07 -25.37 2.46
CA PHE A 295 5.14 -25.36 1.00
C PHE A 295 4.08 -24.41 0.42
N ALA A 296 4.42 -23.74 -0.69
CA ALA A 296 3.45 -23.08 -1.56
C ALA A 296 3.94 -23.03 -3.01
N PRO A 297 3.04 -23.10 -4.02
CA PRO A 297 3.39 -22.76 -5.39
C PRO A 297 3.72 -21.27 -5.52
N VAL A 298 4.66 -20.91 -6.39
CA VAL A 298 4.89 -19.52 -6.80
C VAL A 298 3.96 -19.22 -7.96
N LEU A 299 2.93 -18.44 -7.71
CA LEU A 299 1.87 -18.13 -8.67
C LEU A 299 2.12 -16.81 -9.38
N THR A 300 1.75 -16.71 -10.64
CA THR A 300 1.67 -15.47 -11.39
C THR A 300 0.46 -14.62 -10.93
N MET A 301 0.40 -13.35 -11.34
CA MET A 301 -0.78 -12.50 -11.09
C MET A 301 -2.05 -13.01 -11.80
N GLU A 302 -1.91 -13.79 -12.86
CA GLU A 302 -3.02 -14.43 -13.56
C GLU A 302 -3.54 -15.64 -12.78
N GLU A 303 -2.65 -16.44 -12.20
CA GLU A 303 -3.01 -17.68 -11.47
C GLU A 303 -3.53 -17.41 -10.05
N ALA A 304 -2.96 -16.43 -9.37
CA ALA A 304 -3.25 -16.17 -7.96
C ALA A 304 -4.75 -15.99 -7.63
N PRO A 305 -5.57 -15.30 -8.47
CA PRO A 305 -7.01 -15.18 -8.23
C PRO A 305 -7.77 -16.52 -8.29
N HIS A 306 -7.23 -17.52 -9.00
CA HIS A 306 -7.87 -18.81 -9.23
C HIS A 306 -7.41 -19.91 -8.26
N HIS A 307 -6.42 -19.63 -7.44
CA HIS A 307 -5.95 -20.58 -6.43
C HIS A 307 -7.07 -20.92 -5.43
N PRO A 308 -7.33 -22.23 -5.13
CA PRO A 308 -8.47 -22.66 -4.31
C PRO A 308 -8.56 -21.93 -2.97
N HIS A 309 -7.44 -21.72 -2.28
CA HIS A 309 -7.41 -20.98 -1.01
C HIS A 309 -7.85 -19.51 -1.20
N ASN A 310 -7.38 -18.85 -2.24
CA ASN A 310 -7.73 -17.45 -2.53
C ASN A 310 -9.19 -17.30 -2.92
N VAL A 311 -9.73 -18.26 -3.71
CA VAL A 311 -11.16 -18.35 -4.06
C VAL A 311 -12.01 -18.54 -2.81
N ALA A 312 -11.69 -19.55 -1.98
CA ALA A 312 -12.43 -19.84 -0.76
C ALA A 312 -12.44 -18.64 0.22
N ARG A 313 -11.35 -17.90 0.25
CA ARG A 313 -11.27 -16.67 1.06
C ARG A 313 -11.86 -15.44 0.36
N GLY A 314 -12.18 -15.48 -0.93
CA GLY A 314 -12.53 -14.28 -1.70
C GLY A 314 -11.45 -13.20 -1.57
N SER A 315 -10.18 -13.59 -1.72
CA SER A 315 -9.03 -12.67 -1.60
C SER A 315 -8.95 -11.70 -2.77
N PHE A 316 -9.52 -12.09 -3.90
CA PHE A 316 -9.64 -11.26 -5.11
C PHE A 316 -11.12 -11.02 -5.42
N ILE A 317 -11.39 -9.87 -6.01
CA ILE A 317 -12.72 -9.43 -6.44
C ILE A 317 -12.63 -8.90 -7.86
N GLU A 318 -13.76 -8.87 -8.57
CA GLU A 318 -13.85 -8.22 -9.86
C GLU A 318 -14.70 -6.95 -9.74
N ILE A 319 -14.17 -5.83 -10.25
CA ILE A 319 -14.84 -4.54 -10.31
C ILE A 319 -14.66 -3.98 -11.73
N ASP A 320 -15.75 -3.70 -12.42
CA ASP A 320 -15.74 -3.14 -13.79
C ASP A 320 -14.85 -3.95 -14.76
N GLY A 321 -14.94 -5.29 -14.67
CA GLY A 321 -14.17 -6.21 -15.51
C GLY A 321 -12.67 -6.29 -15.15
N VAL A 322 -12.25 -5.75 -14.00
CA VAL A 322 -10.87 -5.81 -13.53
C VAL A 322 -10.77 -6.65 -12.26
N VAL A 323 -10.08 -7.79 -12.37
CA VAL A 323 -9.75 -8.63 -11.21
C VAL A 323 -8.67 -7.93 -10.38
N GLN A 324 -8.90 -7.83 -9.08
CA GLN A 324 -8.04 -7.07 -8.17
C GLN A 324 -8.11 -7.62 -6.73
N PRO A 325 -7.11 -7.35 -5.88
CA PRO A 325 -7.21 -7.70 -4.47
C PRO A 325 -8.41 -7.05 -3.78
N GLY A 326 -9.15 -7.84 -3.01
CA GLY A 326 -10.26 -7.36 -2.20
C GLY A 326 -9.82 -6.57 -0.97
N PRO A 327 -10.77 -5.92 -0.26
CA PRO A 327 -10.48 -5.22 0.98
C PRO A 327 -9.85 -6.13 2.05
N ALA A 328 -8.83 -5.63 2.71
CA ALA A 328 -8.14 -6.26 3.83
C ALA A 328 -7.78 -5.19 4.90
N PRO A 329 -7.72 -5.58 6.20
CA PRO A 329 -8.08 -6.87 6.78
C PRO A 329 -9.60 -7.11 6.85
N ARG A 330 -10.00 -8.33 7.25
CA ARG A 330 -11.41 -8.70 7.43
C ARG A 330 -11.87 -8.48 8.86
N PHE A 331 -13.05 -7.94 9.00
CA PHE A 331 -13.68 -7.68 10.30
C PHE A 331 -14.90 -8.61 10.49
N SER A 332 -14.97 -9.29 11.62
CA SER A 332 -16.03 -10.29 11.91
C SER A 332 -17.40 -9.65 12.07
N ARG A 333 -17.49 -8.44 12.62
CA ARG A 333 -18.75 -7.75 12.93
C ARG A 333 -19.07 -6.60 11.97
N THR A 334 -18.05 -5.95 11.43
CA THR A 334 -18.18 -4.81 10.53
C THR A 334 -17.42 -5.08 9.22
N PRO A 335 -17.87 -6.07 8.41
CA PRO A 335 -17.16 -6.42 7.18
C PRO A 335 -17.13 -5.23 6.21
N ALA A 336 -16.05 -5.12 5.46
CA ALA A 336 -15.95 -4.19 4.34
C ALA A 336 -17.02 -4.50 3.30
N GLY A 337 -17.56 -3.46 2.65
CA GLY A 337 -18.40 -3.62 1.47
C GLY A 337 -17.59 -3.89 0.21
N GLN A 338 -18.28 -4.15 -0.90
CA GLN A 338 -17.63 -4.17 -2.21
C GLN A 338 -17.28 -2.73 -2.61
N PRO A 339 -16.02 -2.42 -2.91
CA PRO A 339 -15.60 -1.08 -3.33
C PRO A 339 -16.25 -0.69 -4.69
N ALA A 340 -16.56 0.59 -4.84
CA ALA A 340 -16.95 1.14 -6.14
C ALA A 340 -15.72 1.25 -7.07
N PRO A 341 -15.88 1.24 -8.40
CA PRO A 341 -14.77 1.41 -9.33
C PRO A 341 -14.10 2.78 -9.18
N PRO A 342 -12.85 2.92 -9.65
CA PRO A 342 -12.19 4.22 -9.75
C PRO A 342 -13.02 5.23 -10.54
N ARG A 343 -13.03 6.48 -10.11
CA ARG A 343 -13.74 7.58 -10.77
C ARG A 343 -12.80 8.40 -11.64
N ALA A 344 -13.29 8.82 -12.81
CA ALA A 344 -12.57 9.74 -13.67
C ALA A 344 -12.39 11.12 -13.00
N LEU A 345 -11.48 11.91 -13.54
CA LEU A 345 -11.16 13.23 -13.03
C LEU A 345 -12.40 14.14 -13.00
N GLY A 346 -12.81 14.60 -11.82
CA GLY A 346 -14.01 15.40 -11.59
C GLY A 346 -15.31 14.61 -11.61
N GLU A 347 -15.27 13.28 -11.79
CA GLU A 347 -16.48 12.45 -11.75
C GLU A 347 -17.00 12.32 -10.32
N GLY A 348 -18.27 12.68 -10.15
CA GLY A 348 -18.93 12.66 -8.86
C GLY A 348 -18.77 13.94 -8.05
N THR A 349 -18.13 14.99 -8.59
CA THR A 349 -17.90 16.27 -7.89
C THR A 349 -19.16 16.82 -7.26
N HIS A 350 -20.26 16.96 -8.00
CA HIS A 350 -21.49 17.56 -7.50
C HIS A 350 -22.07 16.76 -6.33
N ALA A 351 -22.24 15.46 -6.50
CA ALA A 351 -22.82 14.59 -5.47
C ALA A 351 -21.96 14.55 -4.19
N ALA A 352 -20.64 14.45 -4.36
CA ALA A 352 -19.70 14.42 -3.23
C ALA A 352 -19.72 15.73 -2.44
N LEU A 353 -19.70 16.87 -3.11
CA LEU A 353 -19.76 18.17 -2.45
C LEU A 353 -21.10 18.40 -1.74
N ALA A 354 -22.22 18.00 -2.36
CA ALA A 354 -23.55 18.09 -1.74
C ALA A 354 -23.65 17.20 -0.49
N GLU A 355 -23.14 15.97 -0.54
CA GLU A 355 -23.06 15.06 0.62
C GLU A 355 -22.21 15.64 1.76
N TRP A 356 -21.18 16.40 1.41
CA TRP A 356 -20.34 17.11 2.39
C TRP A 356 -20.94 18.44 2.83
N GLY A 357 -22.20 18.74 2.44
CA GLY A 357 -22.96 19.91 2.87
C GLY A 357 -22.48 21.22 2.25
N ILE A 358 -22.01 21.16 1.01
CA ILE A 358 -21.80 22.35 0.17
C ILE A 358 -23.10 22.59 -0.59
N GLY A 359 -23.67 23.79 -0.49
CA GLY A 359 -24.94 24.13 -1.13
C GLY A 359 -24.85 24.09 -2.66
N ASN A 360 -25.91 23.63 -3.33
CA ASN A 360 -25.95 23.49 -4.78
C ASN A 360 -25.64 24.80 -5.52
N GLU A 361 -26.19 25.93 -5.08
CA GLU A 361 -25.94 27.24 -5.69
C GLU A 361 -24.44 27.58 -5.69
N ARG A 362 -23.73 27.29 -4.60
CA ARG A 362 -22.27 27.50 -4.51
C ARG A 362 -21.54 26.54 -5.45
N ILE A 363 -21.96 25.28 -5.55
CA ILE A 363 -21.35 24.30 -6.45
C ILE A 363 -21.46 24.79 -7.91
N GLU A 364 -22.65 25.22 -8.33
CA GLU A 364 -22.87 25.75 -9.68
C GLU A 364 -22.07 27.03 -9.96
N THR A 365 -21.97 27.91 -8.97
CA THR A 365 -21.13 29.12 -9.08
C THR A 365 -19.66 28.77 -9.31
N LEU A 366 -19.13 27.78 -8.58
CA LEU A 366 -17.74 27.33 -8.72
C LEU A 366 -17.49 26.65 -10.08
N PHE A 367 -18.44 25.89 -10.61
CA PHE A 367 -18.36 25.35 -11.96
C PHE A 367 -18.39 26.44 -13.03
N THR A 368 -19.28 27.42 -12.88
CA THR A 368 -19.41 28.55 -13.83
C THR A 368 -18.15 29.40 -13.86
N ALA A 369 -17.53 29.59 -12.69
CA ALA A 369 -16.26 30.31 -12.56
C ALA A 369 -15.03 29.50 -13.04
N GLY A 370 -15.20 28.23 -13.42
CA GLY A 370 -14.09 27.37 -13.82
C GLY A 370 -13.17 26.91 -12.67
N VAL A 371 -13.59 27.13 -11.42
CA VAL A 371 -12.87 26.69 -10.21
C VAL A 371 -13.01 25.18 -9.99
N LEU A 372 -14.17 24.62 -10.39
CA LEU A 372 -14.40 23.18 -10.45
C LEU A 372 -14.36 22.70 -11.90
N GLY A 373 -13.76 21.54 -12.12
CA GLY A 373 -13.71 20.85 -13.41
C GLY A 373 -14.54 19.57 -13.42
N SER A 374 -15.06 19.22 -14.60
CA SER A 374 -15.66 17.91 -14.86
C SER A 374 -15.16 17.37 -16.20
N GLU A 375 -15.14 16.05 -16.34
CA GLU A 375 -14.75 15.39 -17.59
C GLU A 375 -15.64 15.80 -18.77
N ALA A 376 -16.92 16.05 -18.51
CA ALA A 376 -17.90 16.46 -19.54
C ALA A 376 -17.57 17.78 -20.24
N LYS A 377 -16.84 18.70 -19.60
CA LYS A 377 -16.41 19.97 -20.24
C LYS A 377 -15.20 19.84 -21.16
N ARG A 378 -14.48 18.70 -21.15
CA ARG A 378 -13.28 18.48 -22.00
C ARG A 378 -13.57 17.84 -23.35
N LEU A 379 -14.77 17.31 -23.57
CA LEU A 379 -15.18 16.72 -24.85
C LEU A 379 -15.71 17.77 -25.85
N SER A 380 -15.76 19.04 -25.47
CA SER A 380 -16.04 20.13 -26.40
C SER A 380 -14.71 20.56 -27.04
N PRO A 381 -14.48 20.34 -28.35
CA PRO A 381 -13.28 20.85 -29.00
C PRO A 381 -13.34 22.39 -29.01
N ALA A 382 -12.19 23.00 -28.68
CA ALA A 382 -11.97 24.44 -28.84
C ALA A 382 -11.85 24.79 -30.31
#